data_56399628b36853b886039ed742305c1f
#
_entry.id   56399628b36853b886039ed742305c1f
#
_cell.length_a   1.000
_cell.length_b   1.000
_cell.length_c   1.000
_cell.angle_alpha   90.00
_cell.angle_beta   90.00
_cell.angle_gamma   90.00
#
_symmetry.space_group_name_H-M   'P 1'
#
loop_
_entity.id
_entity.type
_entity.pdbx_description
1 polymer ?
#
loop_
_entity_poly.entity_id
_entity_poly.type
_entity_poly.pdbx_seq_one_letter_code
_entity_poly.pdbx_strand_id
1 'polypeptide(L)'
;MIIMEEIKIYCENNGMHYSFPMGTDLKTISDKVCPSVVCKGSENETDVLAALVDNQLKELSFKAMSTHSIRFIGYDHPDGRRTYIRSLCFVLQNVIREIYPDKVLVIDYSLPSGLYCEIREKETMQDGKPKVYFATDDEIEKIQSRMREMIESDLPFKKTKQTLEDTVKYFESNGQKEKVNLARSLGRLT
;
A
#
# COMPACT_ATOMS: atom_id res chain seq x y z
N MET A 1 6.87 -10.92 -37.42
CA MET A 1 6.04 -9.78 -36.96
C MET A 1 5.15 -10.33 -35.89
N ILE A 2 5.45 -10.02 -34.60
CA ILE A 2 4.62 -10.47 -33.46
C ILE A 2 3.36 -9.60 -33.51
N ILE A 3 2.23 -10.19 -33.85
CA ILE A 3 0.93 -9.52 -33.75
C ILE A 3 0.69 -9.40 -32.24
N MET A 4 0.89 -8.22 -31.67
CA MET A 4 0.46 -7.96 -30.29
C MET A 4 -1.05 -7.87 -30.30
N GLU A 5 -1.71 -8.77 -29.57
CA GLU A 5 -3.15 -8.79 -29.40
C GLU A 5 -3.58 -7.51 -28.66
N GLU A 6 -4.55 -6.79 -29.25
CA GLU A 6 -5.08 -5.56 -28.65
C GLU A 6 -6.31 -5.86 -27.79
N ILE A 7 -6.43 -5.18 -26.69
CA ILE A 7 -7.58 -5.19 -25.80
C ILE A 7 -8.29 -3.84 -25.83
N LYS A 8 -9.62 -3.85 -25.63
CA LYS A 8 -10.43 -2.64 -25.52
C LYS A 8 -10.65 -2.28 -24.06
N ILE A 9 -10.40 -1.03 -23.72
CA ILE A 9 -10.62 -0.48 -22.39
C ILE A 9 -11.68 0.62 -22.49
N TYR A 10 -12.74 0.48 -21.70
CA TYR A 10 -13.68 1.56 -21.46
C TYR A 10 -13.26 2.32 -20.21
N CYS A 11 -12.87 3.59 -20.36
CA CYS A 11 -12.52 4.47 -19.23
C CYS A 11 -13.79 5.16 -18.72
N GLU A 12 -14.28 4.77 -17.55
CA GLU A 12 -15.48 5.34 -16.93
C GLU A 12 -15.33 6.80 -16.51
N ASN A 13 -14.10 7.25 -16.27
CA ASN A 13 -13.83 8.64 -15.86
C ASN A 13 -14.17 9.66 -16.94
N ASN A 14 -13.96 9.31 -18.21
CA ASN A 14 -14.21 10.20 -19.35
C ASN A 14 -15.23 9.65 -20.37
N GLY A 15 -15.73 8.42 -20.16
CA GLY A 15 -16.74 7.79 -21.02
C GLY A 15 -16.23 7.33 -22.39
N MET A 16 -14.91 7.18 -22.56
CA MET A 16 -14.29 6.87 -23.84
C MET A 16 -13.74 5.44 -23.91
N HIS A 17 -13.63 4.92 -25.13
CA HIS A 17 -13.01 3.64 -25.42
C HIS A 17 -11.61 3.83 -25.97
N TYR A 18 -10.68 2.99 -25.53
CA TYR A 18 -9.28 3.00 -25.94
C TYR A 18 -8.82 1.59 -26.29
N SER A 19 -7.79 1.50 -27.16
CA SER A 19 -7.12 0.24 -27.46
C SER A 19 -5.70 0.25 -26.90
N PHE A 20 -5.31 -0.86 -26.26
CA PHE A 20 -3.98 -1.06 -25.71
C PHE A 20 -3.49 -2.48 -26.04
N PRO A 21 -2.19 -2.68 -26.12
CA PRO A 21 -1.61 -4.02 -26.16
C PRO A 21 -2.03 -4.84 -24.93
N MET A 22 -2.36 -6.12 -25.15
CA MET A 22 -2.63 -7.04 -24.05
C MET A 22 -1.44 -7.10 -23.07
N GLY A 23 -1.73 -7.06 -21.76
CA GLY A 23 -0.71 -7.04 -20.71
C GLY A 23 -0.20 -5.65 -20.34
N THR A 24 -0.78 -4.57 -20.90
CA THR A 24 -0.49 -3.21 -20.45
C THR A 24 -0.98 -3.02 -19.01
N ASP A 25 -0.12 -2.44 -18.17
CA ASP A 25 -0.46 -2.16 -16.77
C ASP A 25 -1.36 -0.92 -16.63
N LEU A 26 -2.11 -0.87 -15.52
CA LEU A 26 -3.06 0.21 -15.25
C LEU A 26 -2.38 1.58 -15.11
N LYS A 27 -1.13 1.64 -14.62
CA LYS A 27 -0.39 2.89 -14.53
C LYS A 27 -0.17 3.49 -15.92
N THR A 28 0.34 2.68 -16.85
CA THR A 28 0.55 3.09 -18.25
C THR A 28 -0.77 3.50 -18.93
N ILE A 29 -1.87 2.78 -18.65
CA ILE A 29 -3.19 3.15 -19.17
C ILE A 29 -3.64 4.49 -18.57
N SER A 30 -3.55 4.64 -17.23
CA SER A 30 -3.92 5.87 -16.51
C SER A 30 -3.19 7.09 -17.06
N ASP A 31 -1.87 7.02 -17.21
CA ASP A 31 -1.05 8.13 -17.69
C ASP A 31 -1.46 8.63 -19.07
N LYS A 32 -2.06 7.76 -19.89
CA LYS A 32 -2.52 8.12 -21.24
C LYS A 32 -3.97 8.60 -21.30
N VAL A 33 -4.86 8.08 -20.45
CA VAL A 33 -6.31 8.31 -20.61
C VAL A 33 -6.93 9.07 -19.45
N CYS A 34 -6.33 9.03 -18.27
CA CYS A 34 -6.82 9.66 -17.05
C CYS A 34 -5.66 9.88 -16.07
N PRO A 35 -4.75 10.84 -16.34
CA PRO A 35 -3.55 11.04 -15.51
C PRO A 35 -3.88 11.55 -14.10
N SER A 36 -5.04 12.18 -13.92
CA SER A 36 -5.54 12.69 -12.65
C SER A 36 -7.02 12.37 -12.48
N VAL A 37 -7.52 12.47 -11.26
CA VAL A 37 -8.94 12.26 -10.91
C VAL A 37 -9.48 13.50 -10.26
N VAL A 38 -10.61 14.00 -10.77
CA VAL A 38 -11.31 15.15 -10.19
C VAL A 38 -12.04 14.74 -8.93
N CYS A 39 -11.83 15.49 -7.85
CA CYS A 39 -12.51 15.29 -6.58
C CYS A 39 -14.00 15.65 -6.68
N LYS A 40 -14.88 14.78 -6.15
CA LYS A 40 -16.32 15.07 -6.14
C LYS A 40 -16.61 16.35 -5.36
N GLY A 41 -17.22 17.33 -6.04
CA GLY A 41 -17.61 18.61 -5.45
C GLY A 41 -16.46 19.62 -5.31
N SER A 42 -15.33 19.38 -5.94
CA SER A 42 -14.18 20.28 -6.02
C SER A 42 -13.64 20.29 -7.45
N GLU A 43 -13.01 21.37 -7.85
CA GLU A 43 -12.24 21.43 -9.10
C GLU A 43 -10.80 20.86 -8.91
N ASN A 44 -10.46 20.43 -7.70
CA ASN A 44 -9.14 19.91 -7.42
C ASN A 44 -8.94 18.52 -8.02
N GLU A 45 -7.85 18.37 -8.71
CA GLU A 45 -7.38 17.08 -9.22
C GLU A 45 -6.49 16.39 -8.18
N THR A 46 -6.59 15.08 -8.12
CA THR A 46 -5.71 14.24 -7.27
C THR A 46 -5.05 13.17 -8.14
N ASP A 47 -3.91 12.71 -7.67
CA ASP A 47 -3.21 11.59 -8.28
C ASP A 47 -4.08 10.33 -8.32
N VAL A 48 -3.91 9.53 -9.35
CA VAL A 48 -4.50 8.21 -9.45
C VAL A 48 -3.77 7.27 -8.50
N LEU A 49 -4.50 6.70 -7.55
CA LEU A 49 -3.94 5.79 -6.52
C LEU A 49 -4.22 4.32 -6.78
N ALA A 50 -5.34 4.02 -7.45
CA ALA A 50 -5.77 2.67 -7.77
C ALA A 50 -6.83 2.72 -8.88
N ALA A 51 -7.33 1.56 -9.29
CA ALA A 51 -8.45 1.48 -10.23
C ALA A 51 -9.46 0.42 -9.81
N LEU A 52 -10.72 0.64 -10.18
CA LEU A 52 -11.76 -0.37 -10.20
C LEU A 52 -11.83 -0.96 -11.61
N VAL A 53 -11.42 -2.21 -11.75
CA VAL A 53 -11.52 -2.98 -13.00
C VAL A 53 -12.73 -3.89 -12.86
N ASP A 54 -13.76 -3.67 -13.67
CA ASP A 54 -15.05 -4.37 -13.58
C ASP A 54 -15.57 -4.38 -12.13
N ASN A 55 -15.53 -3.22 -11.46
CA ASN A 55 -15.89 -3.00 -10.05
C ASN A 55 -15.00 -3.71 -9.00
N GLN A 56 -13.87 -4.30 -9.41
CA GLN A 56 -12.91 -4.89 -8.49
C GLN A 56 -11.69 -3.98 -8.29
N LEU A 57 -11.34 -3.70 -7.04
CA LEU A 57 -10.16 -2.89 -6.73
C LEU A 57 -8.89 -3.59 -7.18
N LYS A 58 -8.09 -2.90 -7.99
CA LYS A 58 -6.78 -3.34 -8.50
C LYS A 58 -5.73 -2.27 -8.25
N GLU A 59 -4.51 -2.73 -7.98
CA GLU A 59 -3.31 -1.91 -7.92
C GLU A 59 -2.88 -1.45 -9.33
N LEU A 60 -2.17 -0.34 -9.44
CA LEU A 60 -1.76 0.22 -10.74
C LEU A 60 -0.78 -0.67 -11.53
N SER A 61 -0.12 -1.61 -10.87
CA SER A 61 0.72 -2.64 -11.49
C SER A 61 -0.07 -3.81 -12.11
N PHE A 62 -1.41 -3.85 -11.92
CA PHE A 62 -2.25 -4.88 -12.55
C PHE A 62 -2.19 -4.79 -14.06
N LYS A 63 -1.96 -5.93 -14.72
CA LYS A 63 -1.91 -6.05 -16.18
C LYS A 63 -3.27 -6.43 -16.75
N ALA A 64 -3.79 -5.60 -17.64
CA ALA A 64 -5.04 -5.87 -18.34
C ALA A 64 -4.81 -6.91 -19.44
N MET A 65 -5.44 -8.08 -19.29
CA MET A 65 -5.29 -9.22 -20.20
C MET A 65 -6.49 -9.42 -21.11
N SER A 66 -7.56 -8.65 -20.94
CA SER A 66 -8.80 -8.71 -21.71
C SER A 66 -9.48 -7.34 -21.74
N THR A 67 -10.61 -7.26 -22.42
CA THR A 67 -11.47 -6.06 -22.43
C THR A 67 -12.05 -5.82 -21.05
N HIS A 68 -11.93 -4.60 -20.53
CA HIS A 68 -12.38 -4.20 -19.20
C HIS A 68 -13.06 -2.83 -19.21
N SER A 69 -13.97 -2.62 -18.24
CA SER A 69 -14.40 -1.30 -17.80
C SER A 69 -13.52 -0.88 -16.63
N ILE A 70 -12.90 0.30 -16.71
CA ILE A 70 -11.94 0.78 -15.73
C ILE A 70 -12.36 2.16 -15.24
N ARG A 71 -12.44 2.31 -13.91
CA ARG A 71 -12.57 3.59 -13.22
C ARG A 71 -11.32 3.83 -12.39
N PHE A 72 -10.54 4.82 -12.74
CA PHE A 72 -9.42 5.30 -11.93
C PHE A 72 -9.92 6.08 -10.71
N ILE A 73 -9.29 5.86 -9.57
CA ILE A 73 -9.71 6.44 -8.28
C ILE A 73 -8.53 7.10 -7.58
N GLY A 74 -8.79 8.27 -7.02
CA GLY A 74 -7.88 9.07 -6.21
C GLY A 74 -8.24 9.04 -4.72
N TYR A 75 -7.70 10.01 -3.98
CA TYR A 75 -7.85 10.09 -2.51
C TYR A 75 -9.30 10.29 -2.05
N ASP A 76 -10.16 10.93 -2.85
CA ASP A 76 -11.58 11.15 -2.53
C ASP A 76 -12.41 9.88 -2.46
N HIS A 77 -12.00 8.86 -3.22
CA HIS A 77 -12.68 7.57 -3.19
C HIS A 77 -12.31 6.81 -1.90
N PRO A 78 -13.27 6.17 -1.20
CA PRO A 78 -12.98 5.45 0.04
C PRO A 78 -11.86 4.41 -0.10
N ASP A 79 -11.82 3.69 -1.22
CA ASP A 79 -10.76 2.71 -1.49
C ASP A 79 -9.43 3.36 -1.83
N GLY A 80 -9.43 4.49 -2.53
CA GLY A 80 -8.23 5.27 -2.81
C GLY A 80 -7.62 5.81 -1.51
N ARG A 81 -8.43 6.40 -0.64
CA ARG A 81 -8.00 6.86 0.69
C ARG A 81 -7.44 5.72 1.53
N ARG A 82 -8.10 4.56 1.52
CA ARG A 82 -7.63 3.35 2.21
C ARG A 82 -6.26 2.89 1.69
N THR A 83 -6.09 2.91 0.36
CA THR A 83 -4.83 2.55 -0.30
C THR A 83 -3.72 3.52 0.12
N TYR A 84 -3.97 4.82 0.09
CA TYR A 84 -3.03 5.86 0.51
C TYR A 84 -2.59 5.69 1.97
N ILE A 85 -3.56 5.58 2.89
CA ILE A 85 -3.27 5.42 4.32
C ILE A 85 -2.45 4.14 4.59
N ARG A 86 -2.80 3.02 3.96
CA ARG A 86 -2.04 1.76 4.10
C ARG A 86 -0.61 1.89 3.59
N SER A 87 -0.40 2.61 2.49
CA SER A 87 0.94 2.87 1.95
C SER A 87 1.77 3.70 2.93
N LEU A 88 1.19 4.77 3.50
CA LEU A 88 1.86 5.57 4.54
C LEU A 88 2.19 4.76 5.79
N CYS A 89 1.27 3.92 6.26
CA CYS A 89 1.51 3.03 7.40
C CYS A 89 2.67 2.07 7.12
N PHE A 90 2.77 1.56 5.89
CA PHE A 90 3.86 0.68 5.49
C PHE A 90 5.21 1.42 5.47
N VAL A 91 5.25 2.65 4.93
CA VAL A 91 6.45 3.50 4.96
C VAL A 91 6.85 3.79 6.41
N LEU A 92 5.91 4.24 7.25
CA LEU A 92 6.16 4.50 8.67
C LEU A 92 6.72 3.25 9.39
N GLN A 93 6.14 2.08 9.15
CA GLN A 93 6.63 0.83 9.75
C GLN A 93 8.07 0.51 9.34
N ASN A 94 8.44 0.77 8.08
CA ASN A 94 9.81 0.58 7.61
C ASN A 94 10.76 1.56 8.25
N VAL A 95 10.40 2.84 8.35
CA VAL A 95 11.21 3.88 8.99
C VAL A 95 11.42 3.59 10.47
N ILE A 96 10.36 3.22 11.20
CA ILE A 96 10.50 2.85 12.62
C ILE A 96 11.42 1.65 12.80
N ARG A 97 11.34 0.64 11.94
CA ARG A 97 12.23 -0.53 12.01
C ARG A 97 13.69 -0.19 11.67
N GLU A 98 13.90 0.79 10.78
CA GLU A 98 15.24 1.29 10.42
C GLU A 98 15.87 2.09 11.58
N ILE A 99 15.12 3.03 12.17
CA ILE A 99 15.60 3.91 13.23
C ILE A 99 15.67 3.19 14.58
N TYR A 100 14.70 2.33 14.87
CA TYR A 100 14.55 1.61 16.14
C TYR A 100 14.43 0.09 15.92
N PRO A 101 15.53 -0.61 15.62
CA PRO A 101 15.49 -2.04 15.33
C PRO A 101 15.02 -2.92 16.51
N ASP A 102 15.11 -2.40 17.73
CA ASP A 102 14.63 -3.02 18.98
C ASP A 102 13.16 -2.76 19.30
N LYS A 103 12.47 -1.92 18.51
CA LYS A 103 11.09 -1.50 18.74
C LYS A 103 10.15 -1.98 17.62
N VAL A 104 8.85 -1.94 17.91
CA VAL A 104 7.79 -2.22 16.96
C VAL A 104 6.77 -1.09 16.92
N LEU A 105 6.27 -0.77 15.74
CA LEU A 105 5.15 0.12 15.56
C LEU A 105 3.86 -0.68 15.68
N VAL A 106 2.95 -0.25 16.54
CA VAL A 106 1.59 -0.76 16.66
C VAL A 106 0.64 0.33 16.19
N ILE A 107 -0.19 0.02 15.19
CA ILE A 107 -1.27 0.88 14.72
C ILE A 107 -2.54 0.29 15.28
N ASP A 108 -3.17 0.97 16.22
CA ASP A 108 -4.22 0.38 17.06
C ASP A 108 -5.61 0.72 16.53
N TYR A 109 -6.01 2.00 16.56
CA TYR A 109 -7.35 2.41 16.16
C TYR A 109 -7.38 3.73 15.38
N SER A 110 -8.52 3.95 14.71
CA SER A 110 -8.76 5.18 13.96
C SER A 110 -9.32 6.27 14.87
N LEU A 111 -8.78 7.48 14.69
CA LEU A 111 -9.31 8.72 15.23
C LEU A 111 -9.97 9.53 14.09
N PRO A 112 -10.82 10.50 14.40
CA PRO A 112 -11.42 11.36 13.36
C PRO A 112 -10.39 12.05 12.45
N SER A 113 -9.22 12.40 13.00
CA SER A 113 -8.14 13.10 12.29
C SER A 113 -6.95 12.21 11.91
N GLY A 114 -6.98 10.90 12.15
CA GLY A 114 -5.85 10.04 11.83
C GLY A 114 -5.90 8.65 12.45
N LEU A 115 -4.72 8.07 12.64
CA LEU A 115 -4.55 6.78 13.28
C LEU A 115 -3.76 6.94 14.58
N TYR A 116 -4.22 6.28 15.62
CA TYR A 116 -3.45 6.16 16.86
C TYR A 116 -2.37 5.10 16.68
N CYS A 117 -1.11 5.51 16.90
CA CYS A 117 0.05 4.66 16.75
C CYS A 117 0.89 4.69 18.02
N GLU A 118 1.43 3.54 18.41
CA GLU A 118 2.37 3.41 19.51
C GLU A 118 3.66 2.76 19.04
N ILE A 119 4.78 3.27 19.55
CA ILE A 119 6.07 2.58 19.45
C ILE A 119 6.23 1.78 20.73
N ARG A 120 6.46 0.48 20.62
CA ARG A 120 6.63 -0.43 21.78
C ARG A 120 7.97 -1.13 21.71
N GLU A 121 8.56 -1.40 22.86
CA GLU A 121 9.75 -2.23 22.95
C GLU A 121 9.41 -3.69 22.59
N LYS A 122 10.33 -4.38 21.91
CA LYS A 122 10.15 -5.80 21.54
C LYS A 122 10.20 -6.72 22.76
N GLU A 123 10.93 -6.30 23.79
CA GLU A 123 11.03 -7.06 25.03
C GLU A 123 9.85 -6.78 25.92
N THR A 124 9.21 -7.84 26.42
CA THR A 124 8.12 -7.76 27.38
C THR A 124 8.68 -7.54 28.78
N MET A 125 8.10 -6.61 29.53
CA MET A 125 8.44 -6.45 30.96
C MET A 125 8.06 -7.69 31.78
N GLN A 126 8.57 -7.79 33.02
CA GLN A 126 8.26 -8.87 33.96
C GLN A 126 6.75 -9.04 34.27
N ASP A 127 5.96 -8.00 34.04
CA ASP A 127 4.49 -8.00 34.18
C ASP A 127 3.75 -8.49 32.91
N GLY A 128 4.47 -8.88 31.87
CA GLY A 128 3.92 -9.38 30.62
C GLY A 128 3.36 -8.33 29.67
N LYS A 129 3.49 -7.02 29.97
CA LYS A 129 3.03 -5.94 29.10
C LYS A 129 4.18 -5.31 28.34
N PRO A 130 4.01 -5.04 27.03
CA PRO A 130 5.01 -4.32 26.26
C PRO A 130 5.13 -2.86 26.76
N LYS A 131 6.34 -2.39 26.94
CA LYS A 131 6.60 -1.00 27.32
C LYS A 131 6.38 -0.08 26.16
N VAL A 132 5.55 0.95 26.35
CA VAL A 132 5.34 2.02 25.35
C VAL A 132 6.53 2.97 25.40
N TYR A 133 7.08 3.26 24.24
CA TYR A 133 8.12 4.24 24.04
C TYR A 133 7.52 5.58 23.62
N PHE A 134 7.85 6.64 24.32
CA PHE A 134 7.43 8.00 23.99
C PHE A 134 8.53 8.70 23.21
N ALA A 135 8.32 8.89 21.91
CA ALA A 135 9.26 9.62 21.07
C ALA A 135 9.24 11.12 21.44
N THR A 136 10.41 11.74 21.47
CA THR A 136 10.55 13.19 21.62
C THR A 136 10.18 13.90 20.32
N ASP A 137 9.97 15.23 20.38
CA ASP A 137 9.64 16.03 19.18
C ASP A 137 10.75 15.94 18.12
N ASP A 138 12.02 15.97 18.52
CA ASP A 138 13.16 15.81 17.62
C ASP A 138 13.17 14.43 16.93
N GLU A 139 12.78 13.39 17.64
CA GLU A 139 12.67 12.04 17.09
C GLU A 139 11.50 11.93 16.11
N ILE A 140 10.38 12.59 16.40
CA ILE A 140 9.22 12.68 15.47
C ILE A 140 9.65 13.41 14.20
N GLU A 141 10.36 14.52 14.28
CA GLU A 141 10.90 15.24 13.11
C GLU A 141 11.84 14.37 12.30
N LYS A 142 12.71 13.60 12.94
CA LYS A 142 13.61 12.64 12.29
C LYS A 142 12.83 11.54 11.55
N ILE A 143 11.79 10.99 12.17
CA ILE A 143 10.91 9.99 11.55
C ILE A 143 10.22 10.60 10.32
N GLN A 144 9.66 11.81 10.45
CA GLN A 144 8.98 12.49 9.35
C GLN A 144 9.92 12.79 8.18
N SER A 145 11.12 13.28 8.47
CA SER A 145 12.14 13.57 7.45
C SER A 145 12.53 12.31 6.70
N ARG A 146 12.75 11.21 7.43
CA ARG A 146 13.08 9.92 6.81
C ARG A 146 11.94 9.35 5.97
N MET A 147 10.70 9.53 6.40
CA MET A 147 9.53 9.16 5.59
C MET A 147 9.47 9.95 4.28
N ARG A 148 9.72 11.27 4.32
CA ARG A 148 9.76 12.12 3.11
C ARG A 148 10.85 11.66 2.16
N GLU A 149 12.07 11.45 2.63
CA GLU A 149 13.17 10.93 1.81
C GLU A 149 12.82 9.61 1.13
N MET A 150 12.18 8.68 1.86
CA MET A 150 11.77 7.39 1.31
C MET A 150 10.69 7.54 0.23
N ILE A 151 9.75 8.48 0.40
CA ILE A 151 8.70 8.78 -0.57
C ILE A 151 9.30 9.46 -1.81
N GLU A 152 10.17 10.45 -1.62
CA GLU A 152 10.84 11.17 -2.71
C GLU A 152 11.77 10.27 -3.54
N SER A 153 12.29 9.21 -2.93
CA SER A 153 13.09 8.20 -3.63
C SER A 153 12.27 7.30 -4.56
N ASP A 154 10.95 7.43 -4.58
CA ASP A 154 9.99 6.67 -5.42
C ASP A 154 10.26 5.15 -5.44
N LEU A 155 10.52 4.58 -4.25
CA LEU A 155 10.83 3.16 -4.12
C LEU A 155 9.61 2.29 -4.42
N PRO A 156 9.68 1.33 -5.34
CA PRO A 156 8.54 0.50 -5.68
C PRO A 156 8.17 -0.48 -4.56
N PHE A 157 6.88 -0.62 -4.29
CA PHE A 157 6.36 -1.70 -3.45
C PHE A 157 6.50 -3.03 -4.20
N LYS A 158 7.40 -3.89 -3.73
CA LYS A 158 7.60 -5.23 -4.31
C LYS A 158 6.67 -6.24 -3.67
N LYS A 159 5.88 -6.90 -4.50
CA LYS A 159 4.98 -7.98 -4.09
C LYS A 159 5.57 -9.32 -4.50
N THR A 160 5.81 -10.19 -3.54
CA THR A 160 6.28 -11.55 -3.76
C THR A 160 5.24 -12.56 -3.30
N LYS A 161 5.05 -13.62 -4.08
CA LYS A 161 4.28 -14.79 -3.67
C LYS A 161 5.28 -15.85 -3.18
N GLN A 162 5.06 -16.34 -1.98
CA GLN A 162 5.91 -17.35 -1.35
C GLN A 162 5.03 -18.44 -0.74
N THR A 163 5.61 -19.62 -0.52
CA THR A 163 4.96 -20.68 0.27
C THR A 163 4.83 -20.24 1.72
N LEU A 164 3.94 -20.87 2.48
CA LEU A 164 3.83 -20.62 3.92
C LEU A 164 5.15 -20.89 4.65
N GLU A 165 5.83 -21.98 4.28
CA GLU A 165 7.10 -22.37 4.90
C GLU A 165 8.19 -21.33 4.65
N ASP A 166 8.34 -20.84 3.42
CA ASP A 166 9.33 -19.82 3.08
C ASP A 166 9.00 -18.49 3.75
N THR A 167 7.72 -18.15 3.84
CA THR A 167 7.23 -16.95 4.55
C THR A 167 7.56 -17.02 6.03
N VAL A 168 7.35 -18.17 6.67
CA VAL A 168 7.69 -18.39 8.08
C VAL A 168 9.20 -18.27 8.29
N LYS A 169 10.01 -18.96 7.48
CA LYS A 169 11.49 -18.88 7.55
C LYS A 169 12.00 -17.45 7.37
N TYR A 170 11.42 -16.71 6.42
CA TYR A 170 11.77 -15.31 6.18
C TYR A 170 11.49 -14.44 7.41
N PHE A 171 10.31 -14.57 8.03
CA PHE A 171 9.98 -13.80 9.23
C PHE A 171 10.78 -14.23 10.46
N GLU A 172 11.11 -15.53 10.60
CA GLU A 172 11.97 -16.03 11.66
C GLU A 172 13.39 -15.44 11.55
N SER A 173 13.99 -15.46 10.35
CA SER A 173 15.33 -14.92 10.12
C SER A 173 15.42 -13.40 10.35
N ASN A 174 14.30 -12.70 10.21
CA ASN A 174 14.18 -11.25 10.46
C ASN A 174 13.68 -10.93 11.88
N GLY A 175 13.55 -11.91 12.77
CA GLY A 175 13.12 -11.69 14.16
C GLY A 175 11.67 -11.23 14.34
N GLN A 176 10.82 -11.42 13.32
CA GLN A 176 9.43 -10.92 13.30
C GLN A 176 8.46 -11.97 13.84
N LYS A 177 8.57 -12.30 15.13
CA LYS A 177 7.78 -13.35 15.80
C LYS A 177 6.27 -13.21 15.63
N GLU A 178 5.74 -12.00 15.68
CA GLU A 178 4.30 -11.74 15.52
C GLU A 178 3.82 -12.12 14.11
N LYS A 179 4.61 -11.82 13.07
CA LYS A 179 4.29 -12.20 11.68
C LYS A 179 4.42 -13.70 11.46
N VAL A 180 5.35 -14.36 12.15
CA VAL A 180 5.43 -15.84 12.16
C VAL A 180 4.15 -16.45 12.71
N ASN A 181 3.67 -15.96 13.86
CA ASN A 181 2.43 -16.45 14.47
C ASN A 181 1.23 -16.20 13.56
N LEU A 182 1.13 -15.00 12.96
CA LEU A 182 0.08 -14.67 12.01
C LEU A 182 0.12 -15.60 10.78
N ALA A 183 1.29 -15.80 10.17
CA ALA A 183 1.43 -16.68 9.01
C ALA A 183 1.01 -18.11 9.34
N ARG A 184 1.43 -18.65 10.48
CA ARG A 184 1.03 -19.99 10.94
C ARG A 184 -0.46 -20.11 11.24
N SER A 185 -1.10 -19.06 11.76
CA SER A 185 -2.55 -19.07 12.03
C SER A 185 -3.35 -19.05 10.72
N LEU A 186 -2.92 -18.29 9.72
CA LEU A 186 -3.55 -18.27 8.38
C LEU A 186 -3.39 -19.59 7.64
N GLY A 187 -2.24 -20.24 7.75
CA GLY A 187 -2.01 -21.56 7.14
C GLY A 187 -2.79 -22.74 7.78
N ARG A 188 -3.44 -22.52 8.93
CA ARG A 188 -4.34 -23.51 9.55
C ARG A 188 -5.80 -23.38 9.09
N LEU A 189 -6.12 -22.30 8.38
CA LEU A 189 -7.47 -21.98 7.89
C LEU A 189 -7.67 -22.39 6.42
N THR A 190 -6.61 -22.87 5.77
CA THR A 190 -6.62 -23.43 4.40
C THR A 190 -6.45 -24.93 4.43
#